data_a2396bcfd962be0be5b3a5aaf31eeb4a
#
_entry.id   a2396bcfd962be0be5b3a5aaf31eeb4a
#
_cell.length_a   1.000
_cell.length_b   1.000
_cell.length_c   1.000
_cell.angle_alpha   90.00
_cell.angle_beta   90.00
_cell.angle_gamma   90.00
#
_symmetry.space_group_name_H-M   'P 1'
#
loop_
_entity.id
_entity.type
_entity.pdbx_description
1 polymer ?
#
loop_
_entity_poly.entity_id
_entity_poly.type
_entity_poly.pdbx_seq_one_letter_code
_entity_poly.pdbx_strand_id
1 'polypeptide(L)'
;MDGSAVSSVLNIPDYTMSDVTVCTNGTQFAFLASTNDGAYWTAFLCNASGILYQKELSQQVTTFAITGEYMVCGLGDPETQKFSYETIRISDGKVSTADSAVPLWRLAGSGSSCMYVDDTFAAHILYPDTQQTDPLVINDFATYQNWPTVFCPDGVGGYLVEMDIEDTSTYWHITT
;
A
#
# COMPACT_ATOMS: atom_id res chain seq x y z
N MET A 1 30.87 -0.52 -5.65
CA MET A 1 29.96 -0.95 -4.59
C MET A 1 30.76 -1.88 -3.70
N ASP A 2 30.96 -1.47 -2.49
CA ASP A 2 31.60 -2.31 -1.48
C ASP A 2 30.60 -3.41 -1.10
N GLY A 3 30.99 -4.68 -1.29
CA GLY A 3 30.15 -5.84 -0.98
C GLY A 3 30.04 -6.11 0.51
N SER A 4 29.62 -5.13 1.29
CA SER A 4 29.39 -5.29 2.71
C SER A 4 28.27 -6.30 2.99
N ALA A 5 28.50 -7.15 3.97
CA ALA A 5 27.66 -8.29 4.32
C ALA A 5 26.19 -7.88 4.54
N VAL A 6 25.27 -8.55 3.88
CA VAL A 6 23.85 -8.50 4.20
C VAL A 6 23.67 -9.13 5.56
N SER A 7 23.28 -8.35 6.56
CA SER A 7 22.88 -8.88 7.86
C SER A 7 21.37 -9.14 7.88
N SER A 8 20.95 -10.28 8.43
CA SER A 8 19.56 -10.57 8.71
C SER A 8 19.06 -9.64 9.82
N VAL A 9 18.07 -8.81 9.53
CA VAL A 9 17.44 -7.88 10.49
C VAL A 9 16.24 -8.52 11.19
N LEU A 10 15.62 -9.52 10.56
CA LEU A 10 14.39 -10.15 11.01
C LEU A 10 14.43 -11.67 10.86
N ASN A 11 13.99 -12.36 11.89
CA ASN A 11 13.66 -13.78 11.84
C ASN A 11 12.22 -13.95 12.36
N ILE A 12 11.30 -14.39 11.50
CA ILE A 12 9.89 -14.59 11.80
C ILE A 12 9.54 -16.04 11.47
N PRO A 13 9.79 -16.99 12.40
CA PRO A 13 9.80 -18.43 12.10
C PRO A 13 8.45 -19.01 11.71
N ASP A 14 7.34 -18.41 12.14
CA ASP A 14 6.00 -18.95 11.98
C ASP A 14 5.24 -18.42 10.76
N TYR A 15 5.91 -17.66 9.89
CA TYR A 15 5.29 -17.03 8.73
C TYR A 15 5.93 -17.46 7.42
N THR A 16 5.10 -17.63 6.41
CA THR A 16 5.54 -17.83 5.03
C THR A 16 5.67 -16.47 4.35
N MET A 17 6.83 -16.22 3.79
CA MET A 17 7.16 -14.96 3.09
C MET A 17 6.94 -15.07 1.58
N SER A 18 6.00 -15.90 1.11
CA SER A 18 5.80 -16.18 -0.31
C SER A 18 5.24 -15.01 -1.11
N ASP A 19 4.52 -14.10 -0.47
CA ASP A 19 3.86 -12.97 -1.11
C ASP A 19 4.18 -11.65 -0.42
N VAL A 20 5.47 -11.42 -0.16
CA VAL A 20 5.91 -10.21 0.52
C VAL A 20 5.93 -9.02 -0.44
N THR A 21 4.97 -8.13 -0.26
CA THR A 21 5.09 -6.78 -0.80
C THR A 21 5.77 -5.91 0.24
N VAL A 22 6.86 -5.27 -0.13
CA VAL A 22 7.59 -4.36 0.75
C VAL A 22 7.36 -2.93 0.29
N CYS A 23 6.98 -2.05 1.20
CA CYS A 23 6.95 -0.62 0.97
C CYS A 23 7.77 0.11 2.05
N THR A 24 8.28 1.27 1.70
CA THR A 24 9.18 2.04 2.57
C THR A 24 8.91 3.53 2.47
N ASN A 25 9.13 4.25 3.57
CA ASN A 25 9.20 5.71 3.61
C ASN A 25 10.65 6.23 3.76
N GLY A 26 11.64 5.36 3.53
CA GLY A 26 13.07 5.68 3.63
C GLY A 26 13.72 5.42 5.01
N THR A 27 12.95 5.39 6.08
CA THR A 27 13.44 5.11 7.45
C THR A 27 12.83 3.85 8.05
N GLN A 28 11.65 3.50 7.59
CA GLN A 28 10.88 2.35 8.00
C GLN A 28 10.45 1.58 6.75
N PHE A 29 10.17 0.31 6.94
CA PHE A 29 9.58 -0.53 5.90
C PHE A 29 8.44 -1.34 6.50
N ALA A 30 7.42 -1.56 5.69
CA ALA A 30 6.29 -2.41 6.04
C ALA A 30 6.20 -3.58 5.07
N PHE A 31 5.70 -4.70 5.56
CA PHE A 31 5.42 -5.87 4.74
C PHE A 31 4.25 -6.66 5.31
N LEU A 32 3.66 -7.49 4.46
CA LEU A 32 2.66 -8.46 4.83
C LEU A 32 3.27 -9.86 4.81
N ALA A 33 2.87 -10.67 5.77
CA ALA A 33 3.18 -12.09 5.78
C ALA A 33 1.93 -12.90 6.13
N SER A 34 1.75 -14.03 5.47
CA SER A 34 0.73 -15.00 5.85
C SER A 34 1.31 -16.00 6.86
N THR A 35 0.46 -16.55 7.70
CA THR A 35 0.81 -17.74 8.49
C THR A 35 1.10 -18.93 7.57
N ASN A 36 1.86 -19.91 8.06
CA ASN A 36 2.27 -21.07 7.24
C ASN A 36 1.09 -21.89 6.68
N ASP A 37 -0.08 -21.81 7.29
CA ASP A 37 -1.33 -22.41 6.80
C ASP A 37 -2.14 -21.47 5.88
N GLY A 38 -1.69 -20.24 5.68
CA GLY A 38 -2.35 -19.24 4.87
C GLY A 38 -3.65 -18.67 5.47
N ALA A 39 -3.96 -19.01 6.74
CA ALA A 39 -5.23 -18.64 7.34
C ALA A 39 -5.32 -17.16 7.74
N TYR A 40 -4.20 -16.56 8.07
CA TYR A 40 -4.16 -15.18 8.59
C TYR A 40 -3.06 -14.37 7.92
N TRP A 41 -3.32 -13.08 7.73
CA TRP A 41 -2.35 -12.09 7.30
C TRP A 41 -1.93 -11.22 8.46
N THR A 42 -0.65 -10.97 8.57
CA THR A 42 -0.10 -10.05 9.56
C THR A 42 0.67 -8.94 8.89
N ALA A 43 0.34 -7.71 9.23
CA ALA A 43 1.07 -6.53 8.81
C ALA A 43 2.21 -6.27 9.80
N PHE A 44 3.40 -6.08 9.29
CA PHE A 44 4.60 -5.76 10.04
C PHE A 44 5.11 -4.38 9.64
N LEU A 45 5.44 -3.57 10.62
CA LEU A 45 6.18 -2.33 10.47
C LEU A 45 7.54 -2.49 11.16
N CYS A 46 8.60 -2.19 10.47
CA CYS A 46 9.96 -2.42 10.90
C CYS A 46 10.88 -1.23 10.64
N ASN A 47 12.00 -1.21 11.33
CA ASN A 47 13.14 -0.37 11.01
C ASN A 47 14.44 -1.20 11.07
N ALA A 48 15.58 -0.55 10.99
CA ALA A 48 16.90 -1.19 11.10
C ALA A 48 17.15 -1.91 12.45
N SER A 49 16.36 -1.62 13.49
CA SER A 49 16.49 -2.22 14.83
C SER A 49 15.55 -3.42 15.04
N GLY A 50 14.59 -3.67 14.13
CA GLY A 50 13.65 -4.78 14.22
C GLY A 50 12.19 -4.40 14.02
N ILE A 51 11.28 -5.24 14.55
CA ILE A 51 9.84 -5.03 14.46
C ILE A 51 9.43 -3.91 15.43
N LEU A 52 8.79 -2.87 14.88
CA LEU A 52 8.19 -1.79 15.64
C LEU A 52 6.74 -2.08 15.99
N TYR A 53 6.03 -2.71 15.06
CA TYR A 53 4.60 -2.99 15.19
C TYR A 53 4.25 -4.23 14.36
N GLN A 54 3.30 -5.02 14.88
CA GLN A 54 2.67 -6.11 14.13
C GLN A 54 1.19 -6.18 14.46
N LYS A 55 0.39 -6.52 13.47
CA LYS A 55 -1.05 -6.67 13.61
C LYS A 55 -1.58 -7.76 12.69
N GLU A 56 -2.32 -8.69 13.27
CA GLU A 56 -3.15 -9.62 12.50
C GLU A 56 -4.34 -8.88 11.90
N LEU A 57 -4.60 -9.14 10.62
CA LEU A 57 -5.66 -8.51 9.85
C LEU A 57 -6.84 -9.47 9.72
N SER A 58 -8.04 -8.93 9.93
CA SER A 58 -9.29 -9.72 10.00
C SER A 58 -9.83 -10.16 8.65
N GLN A 59 -9.30 -9.63 7.55
CA GLN A 59 -9.76 -9.88 6.18
C GLN A 59 -8.57 -10.06 5.24
N GLN A 60 -8.84 -10.59 4.07
CA GLN A 60 -7.82 -10.67 3.03
C GLN A 60 -7.32 -9.27 2.67
N VAL A 61 -6.02 -9.11 2.66
CA VAL A 61 -5.39 -7.86 2.24
C VAL A 61 -5.36 -7.81 0.71
N THR A 62 -5.92 -6.75 0.16
CA THR A 62 -5.91 -6.50 -1.28
C THR A 62 -4.69 -5.69 -1.71
N THR A 63 -4.26 -4.77 -0.84
CA THR A 63 -3.10 -3.92 -1.06
C THR A 63 -2.64 -3.28 0.24
N PHE A 64 -1.41 -2.76 0.28
CA PHE A 64 -0.98 -1.93 1.40
C PHE A 64 0.08 -0.91 0.98
N ALA A 65 0.22 0.14 1.77
CA ALA A 65 1.23 1.17 1.58
C ALA A 65 1.66 1.76 2.92
N ILE A 66 2.78 2.45 2.91
CA ILE A 66 3.29 3.23 4.02
C ILE A 66 3.48 4.68 3.59
N THR A 67 3.01 5.61 4.43
CA THR A 67 3.29 7.04 4.32
C THR A 67 4.36 7.45 5.34
N GLY A 68 4.60 8.74 5.51
CA GLY A 68 5.46 9.23 6.59
C GLY A 68 4.93 8.90 8.00
N GLU A 69 3.60 8.81 8.16
CA GLU A 69 2.95 8.69 9.47
C GLU A 69 2.02 7.49 9.62
N TYR A 70 1.62 6.85 8.53
CA TYR A 70 0.63 5.77 8.54
C TYR A 70 1.05 4.57 7.69
N MET A 71 0.67 3.40 8.15
CA MET A 71 0.51 2.22 7.31
C MET A 71 -0.97 2.09 6.96
N VAL A 72 -1.27 1.85 5.69
CA VAL A 72 -2.63 1.69 5.16
C VAL A 72 -2.75 0.31 4.56
N CYS A 73 -3.77 -0.44 4.96
CA CYS A 73 -4.08 -1.77 4.44
C CYS A 73 -5.47 -1.73 3.79
N GLY A 74 -5.55 -1.98 2.51
CA GLY A 74 -6.81 -2.28 1.83
C GLY A 74 -7.24 -3.71 2.13
N LEU A 75 -8.47 -3.87 2.59
CA LEU A 75 -9.06 -5.13 3.00
C LEU A 75 -10.27 -5.43 2.13
N GLY A 76 -10.45 -6.68 1.77
CA GLY A 76 -11.58 -7.05 0.94
C GLY A 76 -11.97 -8.52 1.09
N ASP A 77 -13.23 -8.76 0.87
CA ASP A 77 -13.78 -10.07 0.65
C ASP A 77 -14.45 -10.07 -0.72
N PRO A 78 -13.79 -10.66 -1.74
CA PRO A 78 -14.33 -10.68 -3.09
C PRO A 78 -15.62 -11.48 -3.23
N GLU A 79 -15.91 -12.41 -2.31
CA GLU A 79 -17.15 -13.20 -2.35
C GLU A 79 -18.35 -12.38 -1.88
N THR A 80 -18.17 -11.60 -0.83
CA THR A 80 -19.23 -10.75 -0.27
C THR A 80 -19.28 -9.34 -0.84
N GLN A 81 -18.29 -8.96 -1.64
CA GLN A 81 -18.12 -7.60 -2.19
C GLN A 81 -18.08 -6.52 -1.11
N LYS A 82 -17.53 -6.86 0.06
CA LYS A 82 -17.32 -5.93 1.16
C LYS A 82 -15.88 -5.51 1.18
N PHE A 83 -15.67 -4.21 1.13
CA PHE A 83 -14.36 -3.61 1.16
C PHE A 83 -14.25 -2.62 2.31
N SER A 84 -13.06 -2.55 2.88
CA SER A 84 -12.71 -1.59 3.91
C SER A 84 -11.22 -1.29 3.82
N TYR A 85 -10.75 -0.35 4.61
CA TYR A 85 -9.33 -0.16 4.83
C TYR A 85 -9.04 0.16 6.28
N GLU A 86 -7.88 -0.25 6.72
CA GLU A 86 -7.35 0.11 8.03
C GLU A 86 -6.18 1.09 7.86
N THR A 87 -6.20 2.14 8.66
CA THR A 87 -5.07 3.05 8.83
C THR A 87 -4.45 2.83 10.18
N ILE A 88 -3.15 2.59 10.21
CA ILE A 88 -2.38 2.30 11.43
C ILE A 88 -1.37 3.43 11.60
N ARG A 89 -1.56 4.27 12.61
CA ARG A 89 -0.64 5.35 12.87
C ARG A 89 0.68 4.82 13.44
N ILE A 90 1.78 5.14 12.77
CA ILE A 90 3.11 4.58 13.07
C ILE A 90 3.60 4.96 14.46
N SER A 91 3.28 6.17 14.94
CA SER A 91 3.82 6.71 16.20
C SER A 91 3.30 6.00 17.45
N ASP A 92 2.07 5.47 17.43
CA ASP A 92 1.42 4.88 18.60
C ASP A 92 0.63 3.59 18.31
N GLY A 93 0.64 3.12 17.06
CA GLY A 93 -0.10 1.93 16.64
C GLY A 93 -1.62 2.07 16.66
N LYS A 94 -2.14 3.31 16.76
CA LYS A 94 -3.59 3.53 16.74
C LYS A 94 -4.18 3.11 15.40
N VAL A 95 -5.18 2.25 15.47
CA VAL A 95 -5.89 1.73 14.31
C VAL A 95 -7.22 2.46 14.15
N SER A 96 -7.54 2.83 12.91
CA SER A 96 -8.86 3.28 12.52
C SER A 96 -9.28 2.52 11.27
N THR A 97 -10.56 2.16 11.19
CA THR A 97 -11.13 1.39 10.06
C THR A 97 -12.22 2.22 9.42
N ALA A 98 -12.29 2.19 8.11
CA ALA A 98 -13.37 2.78 7.34
C ALA A 98 -13.85 1.80 6.26
N ASP A 99 -15.16 1.82 6.00
CA ASP A 99 -15.74 1.10 4.89
C ASP A 99 -15.38 1.79 3.57
N SER A 100 -15.23 0.99 2.52
CA SER A 100 -15.04 1.47 1.16
C SER A 100 -16.12 0.88 0.24
N ALA A 101 -16.64 1.70 -0.66
CA ALA A 101 -17.60 1.25 -1.66
C ALA A 101 -16.93 0.40 -2.77
N VAL A 102 -15.62 0.54 -2.92
CA VAL A 102 -14.80 -0.09 -3.94
C VAL A 102 -13.52 -0.65 -3.33
N PRO A 103 -12.92 -1.69 -3.92
CA PRO A 103 -11.63 -2.17 -3.47
C PRO A 103 -10.54 -1.12 -3.74
N LEU A 104 -9.57 -1.03 -2.84
CA LEU A 104 -8.36 -0.26 -3.07
C LEU A 104 -7.36 -1.14 -3.81
N TRP A 105 -7.07 -0.80 -5.07
CA TRP A 105 -6.03 -1.46 -5.83
C TRP A 105 -4.84 -0.53 -6.07
N ARG A 106 -3.67 -1.09 -6.29
CA ARG A 106 -2.47 -0.31 -6.64
C ARG A 106 -2.23 0.87 -5.69
N LEU A 107 -2.27 0.61 -4.38
CA LEU A 107 -2.04 1.62 -3.36
C LEU A 107 -0.56 2.00 -3.27
N ALA A 108 -0.25 3.29 -3.27
CA ALA A 108 1.07 3.84 -3.00
C ALA A 108 0.98 4.97 -1.98
N GLY A 109 1.92 5.03 -1.05
CA GLY A 109 1.97 6.07 -0.02
C GLY A 109 3.10 7.07 -0.28
N SER A 110 2.81 8.37 -0.17
CA SER A 110 3.81 9.43 -0.29
C SER A 110 3.45 10.61 0.63
N GLY A 111 4.44 11.14 1.35
CA GLY A 111 4.19 12.24 2.29
C GLY A 111 3.16 11.87 3.34
N SER A 112 2.01 12.54 3.34
CA SER A 112 0.89 12.32 4.27
C SER A 112 -0.33 11.64 3.64
N SER A 113 -0.27 11.27 2.35
CA SER A 113 -1.39 10.70 1.60
C SER A 113 -1.05 9.36 0.96
N CYS A 114 -2.08 8.67 0.50
CA CYS A 114 -1.96 7.52 -0.39
C CYS A 114 -2.74 7.79 -1.67
N MET A 115 -2.22 7.34 -2.79
CA MET A 115 -2.97 7.27 -4.04
C MET A 115 -3.35 5.81 -4.31
N TYR A 116 -4.56 5.56 -4.78
CA TYR A 116 -4.99 4.25 -5.24
C TYR A 116 -5.83 4.33 -6.51
N VAL A 117 -5.97 3.21 -7.16
CA VAL A 117 -6.86 3.03 -8.33
C VAL A 117 -7.88 1.97 -7.95
N ASP A 118 -9.15 2.24 -8.22
CA ASP A 118 -10.25 1.30 -7.96
C ASP A 118 -10.49 0.34 -9.13
N ASP A 119 -11.45 -0.56 -8.98
CA ASP A 119 -11.81 -1.57 -9.99
C ASP A 119 -12.50 -1.00 -11.24
N THR A 120 -12.85 0.29 -11.24
CA THR A 120 -13.33 1.04 -12.39
C THR A 120 -12.24 1.84 -13.12
N PHE A 121 -10.98 1.68 -12.69
CA PHE A 121 -9.81 2.44 -13.14
C PHE A 121 -9.87 3.93 -12.76
N ALA A 122 -10.69 4.30 -11.79
CA ALA A 122 -10.69 5.65 -11.25
C ALA A 122 -9.58 5.81 -10.21
N ALA A 123 -8.89 6.94 -10.25
CA ALA A 123 -7.83 7.28 -9.30
C ALA A 123 -8.36 8.14 -8.16
N HIS A 124 -7.80 7.92 -6.97
CA HIS A 124 -8.21 8.60 -5.75
C HIS A 124 -7.00 8.93 -4.88
N ILE A 125 -7.11 10.01 -4.11
CA ILE A 125 -6.19 10.33 -3.02
C ILE A 125 -6.89 10.03 -1.70
N LEU A 126 -6.28 9.20 -0.88
CA LEU A 126 -6.72 8.88 0.49
C LEU A 126 -5.83 9.63 1.48
N TYR A 127 -6.45 10.34 2.41
CA TYR A 127 -5.80 10.98 3.55
C TYR A 127 -6.00 10.12 4.80
N PRO A 128 -4.98 9.38 5.25
CA PRO A 128 -5.14 8.40 6.33
C PRO A 128 -5.52 8.99 7.69
N ASP A 129 -5.16 10.25 7.95
CA ASP A 129 -5.46 10.96 9.20
C ASP A 129 -6.95 11.27 9.38
N THR A 130 -7.61 11.67 8.30
CA THR A 130 -9.04 12.03 8.27
C THR A 130 -9.92 10.92 7.72
N GLN A 131 -9.32 9.91 7.08
CA GLN A 131 -10.02 8.85 6.32
C GLN A 131 -10.88 9.40 5.17
N GLN A 132 -10.56 10.59 4.69
CA GLN A 132 -11.21 11.19 3.52
C GLN A 132 -10.55 10.74 2.23
N THR A 133 -11.35 10.72 1.18
CA THR A 133 -10.92 10.32 -0.16
C THR A 133 -11.37 11.36 -1.16
N ASP A 134 -10.43 11.87 -1.95
CA ASP A 134 -10.72 12.80 -3.03
C ASP A 134 -10.51 12.10 -4.38
N PRO A 135 -11.45 12.24 -5.33
CA PRO A 135 -11.26 11.73 -6.67
C PRO A 135 -10.16 12.50 -7.40
N LEU A 136 -9.32 11.76 -8.10
CA LEU A 136 -8.28 12.32 -8.95
C LEU A 136 -8.62 12.00 -10.41
N VAL A 137 -8.86 13.04 -11.21
CA VAL A 137 -9.22 12.86 -12.61
C VAL A 137 -7.97 12.69 -13.45
N ILE A 138 -7.67 11.45 -13.83
CA ILE A 138 -6.67 11.11 -14.84
C ILE A 138 -7.46 10.54 -16.02
N ASN A 139 -7.73 11.40 -17.03
CA ASN A 139 -8.61 11.04 -18.15
C ASN A 139 -8.17 9.78 -18.88
N ASP A 140 -6.88 9.57 -19.00
CA ASP A 140 -6.33 8.41 -19.72
C ASP A 140 -6.60 7.08 -19.02
N PHE A 141 -6.66 7.04 -17.68
CA PHE A 141 -6.99 5.81 -16.96
C PHE A 141 -8.39 5.29 -17.31
N ALA A 142 -9.39 6.18 -17.28
CA ALA A 142 -10.77 5.85 -17.62
C ALA A 142 -10.93 5.53 -19.12
N THR A 143 -10.17 6.22 -20.00
CA THR A 143 -10.25 6.05 -21.45
C THR A 143 -9.71 4.68 -21.88
N TYR A 144 -8.57 4.28 -21.35
CA TYR A 144 -7.89 3.04 -21.78
C TYR A 144 -8.25 1.83 -20.92
N GLN A 145 -8.92 2.05 -19.77
CA GLN A 145 -9.32 0.98 -18.84
C GLN A 145 -8.17 0.02 -18.53
N ASN A 146 -7.01 0.59 -18.27
CA ASN A 146 -5.78 -0.14 -18.04
C ASN A 146 -5.19 0.19 -16.66
N TRP A 147 -4.46 -0.76 -16.10
CA TRP A 147 -3.78 -0.59 -14.82
C TRP A 147 -2.44 0.09 -15.01
N PRO A 148 -2.03 0.98 -14.09
CA PRO A 148 -0.67 1.48 -14.09
C PRO A 148 0.34 0.33 -14.01
N THR A 149 1.35 0.35 -14.88
CA THR A 149 2.47 -0.59 -14.86
C THR A 149 3.47 -0.23 -13.77
N VAL A 150 3.68 1.08 -13.55
CA VAL A 150 4.43 1.62 -12.43
C VAL A 150 3.53 2.55 -11.64
N PHE A 151 3.55 2.40 -10.33
CA PHE A 151 2.79 3.21 -9.41
C PHE A 151 3.57 3.34 -8.11
N CYS A 152 4.32 4.42 -7.95
CA CYS A 152 5.22 4.59 -6.82
C CYS A 152 5.27 6.04 -6.32
N PRO A 153 5.62 6.24 -5.04
CA PRO A 153 5.86 7.57 -4.50
C PRO A 153 7.10 8.21 -5.12
N ASP A 154 7.08 9.54 -5.28
CA ASP A 154 8.24 10.32 -5.73
C ASP A 154 9.22 10.67 -4.59
N GLY A 155 8.86 10.36 -3.34
CA GLY A 155 9.65 10.64 -2.13
C GLY A 155 9.47 12.04 -1.55
N VAL A 156 8.68 12.90 -2.17
CA VAL A 156 8.47 14.30 -1.73
C VAL A 156 7.00 14.69 -1.58
N GLY A 157 6.11 13.73 -1.62
CA GLY A 157 4.67 13.93 -1.40
C GLY A 157 3.81 13.73 -2.65
N GLY A 158 4.43 13.45 -3.81
CA GLY A 158 3.74 13.14 -5.05
C GLY A 158 3.91 11.68 -5.49
N TYR A 159 3.43 11.38 -6.68
CA TYR A 159 3.41 10.04 -7.25
C TYR A 159 3.89 10.04 -8.70
N LEU A 160 4.67 9.01 -9.03
CA LEU A 160 5.03 8.68 -10.39
C LEU A 160 4.16 7.53 -10.87
N VAL A 161 3.48 7.75 -11.98
CA VAL A 161 2.57 6.77 -12.58
C VAL A 161 3.00 6.54 -14.02
N GLU A 162 3.10 5.27 -14.41
CA GLU A 162 3.32 4.85 -15.79
C GLU A 162 2.16 3.97 -16.24
N MET A 163 1.73 4.17 -17.45
CA MET A 163 0.74 3.33 -18.11
C MET A 163 1.17 3.08 -19.56
N ASP A 164 1.07 1.86 -20.00
CA ASP A 164 1.29 1.49 -21.40
C ASP A 164 -0.01 1.72 -22.18
N ILE A 165 0.06 2.60 -23.16
CA ILE A 165 -1.04 2.96 -24.04
C ILE A 165 -0.59 2.72 -25.47
N GLU A 166 -1.22 1.76 -26.18
CA GLU A 166 -0.96 1.47 -27.59
C GLU A 166 0.54 1.30 -27.90
N ASP A 167 1.24 0.46 -27.15
CA ASP A 167 2.68 0.21 -27.25
C ASP A 167 3.59 1.42 -26.92
N THR A 168 3.04 2.43 -26.24
CA THR A 168 3.77 3.61 -25.79
C THR A 168 3.61 3.79 -24.29
N SER A 169 4.73 3.90 -23.56
CA SER A 169 4.68 4.23 -22.14
C SER A 169 4.43 5.73 -21.96
N THR A 170 3.37 6.05 -21.25
CA THR A 170 2.99 7.41 -20.86
C THR A 170 3.21 7.60 -19.37
N TYR A 171 3.76 8.73 -18.97
CA TYR A 171 4.14 9.03 -17.61
C TYR A 171 3.42 10.26 -17.08
N TRP A 172 2.99 10.18 -15.81
CA TRP A 172 2.45 11.30 -15.06
C TRP A 172 3.22 11.50 -13.77
N HIS A 173 3.49 12.74 -13.46
CA HIS A 173 3.91 13.14 -12.12
C HIS A 173 2.75 13.87 -11.47
N ILE A 174 2.22 13.31 -10.39
CA ILE A 174 1.06 13.82 -9.67
C ILE A 174 1.57 14.42 -8.37
N THR A 175 1.26 15.68 -8.14
CA THR A 175 1.55 16.37 -6.87
C THR A 175 0.25 16.59 -6.12
N THR A 176 0.25 16.31 -4.83
CA THR A 176 -0.88 16.50 -3.90
C THR A 176 -0.69 17.73 -3.01
#